data_09027bcfd89cbc7be99390cf7d115755
#
_entry.id   09027bcfd89cbc7be99390cf7d115755
#
_cell.length_a   1.000
_cell.length_b   1.000
_cell.length_c   1.000
_cell.angle_alpha   90.00
_cell.angle_beta   90.00
_cell.angle_gamma   90.00
#
_symmetry.space_group_name_H-M   'P 1'
#
loop_
_entity.id
_entity.type
_entity.pdbx_description
1 polymer ?
#
loop_
_entity_poly.entity_id
_entity_poly.type
_entity_poly.pdbx_seq_one_letter_code
_entity_poly.pdbx_strand_id
1 'polypeptide(L)'
;GLYFLMESMSKRVDLKMPEDAFRFTDKGIEFIRMETNRIDEAKSTLFTDMLVQKGFAFPASYASGNPTTRKDYDEGYLVLDANHKLFHLKCTKGRPYVKAIRLPEGVLPEYVFITEFRSHRTLGYMVDSKHHFYVINSDGSLVKSALPGFDPAKDELTIFGNMFDWTVKLSTDKG
;
A
#
# COMPACT_ATOMS: atom_id res chain seq x y z
N GLY A 1 -10.71 -3.78 7.64
CA GLY A 1 -10.05 -2.66 8.30
C GLY A 1 -10.35 -1.32 7.66
N LEU A 2 -10.20 -0.27 8.42
CA LEU A 2 -10.26 1.11 7.93
C LEU A 2 -8.85 1.65 7.74
N TYR A 3 -8.65 2.40 6.66
CA TYR A 3 -7.37 2.97 6.26
C TYR A 3 -7.50 4.45 5.99
N PHE A 4 -6.39 5.19 6.04
CA PHE A 4 -6.33 6.60 5.67
C PHE A 4 -5.49 6.78 4.42
N LEU A 5 -6.04 7.44 3.41
CA LEU A 5 -5.33 7.77 2.19
C LEU A 5 -5.04 9.28 2.18
N MET A 6 -3.77 9.61 2.36
CA MET A 6 -3.31 10.98 2.43
C MET A 6 -3.08 11.57 1.04
N GLU A 7 -3.14 12.89 0.95
CA GLU A 7 -2.67 13.58 -0.26
C GLU A 7 -1.17 13.36 -0.40
N SER A 8 -0.73 12.83 -1.55
CA SER A 8 0.63 12.35 -1.72
C SER A 8 1.68 13.45 -1.56
N MET A 9 1.43 14.64 -2.14
CA MET A 9 2.35 15.78 -2.05
C MET A 9 1.55 17.07 -1.81
N SER A 10 1.41 17.45 -0.57
CA SER A 10 0.61 18.61 -0.18
C SER A 10 1.36 19.95 -0.27
N LYS A 11 2.67 19.93 -0.55
CA LYS A 11 3.56 21.11 -0.50
C LYS A 11 3.65 21.76 0.89
N ARG A 12 3.33 21.02 1.93
CA ARG A 12 3.44 21.44 3.34
C ARG A 12 4.68 20.81 3.97
N VAL A 13 5.12 21.37 5.09
CA VAL A 13 6.21 20.78 5.88
C VAL A 13 5.79 19.42 6.43
N ASP A 14 4.55 19.35 6.93
CA ASP A 14 3.93 18.11 7.38
C ASP A 14 2.62 17.89 6.61
N LEU A 15 2.27 16.61 6.43
CA LEU A 15 1.01 16.23 5.83
C LEU A 15 -0.14 16.41 6.81
N LYS A 16 -1.33 16.61 6.30
CA LYS A 16 -2.55 16.67 7.08
C LYS A 16 -3.28 15.33 7.01
N MET A 17 -3.79 14.87 8.16
CA MET A 17 -4.68 13.69 8.16
C MET A 17 -5.96 14.00 7.40
N PRO A 18 -6.43 13.07 6.55
CA PRO A 18 -7.71 13.26 5.85
C PRO A 18 -8.89 13.19 6.82
N GLU A 19 -9.99 13.81 6.42
CA GLU A 19 -11.25 13.80 7.17
C GLU A 19 -12.07 12.54 6.93
N ASP A 20 -11.62 11.70 6.00
CA ASP A 20 -12.24 10.43 5.68
C ASP A 20 -11.28 9.26 5.91
N ALA A 21 -11.86 8.08 6.07
CA ALA A 21 -11.15 6.82 6.04
C ALA A 21 -11.69 5.98 4.87
N PHE A 22 -10.97 4.97 4.44
CA PHE A 22 -11.47 4.08 3.41
C PHE A 22 -11.41 2.62 3.85
N ARG A 23 -12.21 1.80 3.19
CA ARG A 23 -12.19 0.34 3.32
C ARG A 23 -12.38 -0.31 1.96
N PHE A 24 -11.89 -1.54 1.83
CA PHE A 24 -12.17 -2.36 0.68
C PHE A 24 -13.40 -3.22 0.94
N THR A 25 -14.26 -3.33 -0.08
CA THR A 25 -15.41 -4.23 -0.08
C THR A 25 -15.29 -5.23 -1.22
N ASP A 26 -16.20 -6.19 -1.30
CA ASP A 26 -16.23 -7.15 -2.41
C ASP A 26 -16.46 -6.49 -3.78
N LYS A 27 -16.94 -5.27 -3.79
CA LYS A 27 -17.33 -4.56 -5.01
C LYS A 27 -16.50 -3.32 -5.33
N GLY A 28 -15.72 -2.83 -4.36
CA GLY A 28 -15.00 -1.59 -4.58
C GLY A 28 -14.27 -1.09 -3.35
N ILE A 29 -13.92 0.19 -3.40
CA ILE A 29 -13.38 0.95 -2.29
C ILE A 29 -14.43 1.97 -1.84
N GLU A 30 -14.62 2.11 -0.54
CA GLU A 30 -15.54 3.08 0.03
C GLU A 30 -14.80 4.06 0.92
N PHE A 31 -15.01 5.35 0.68
CA PHE A 31 -14.52 6.42 1.54
C PHE A 31 -15.64 6.87 2.47
N ILE A 32 -15.34 6.92 3.77
CA ILE A 32 -16.31 7.20 4.83
C ILE A 32 -15.85 8.46 5.53
N ARG A 33 -16.71 9.49 5.53
CA ARG A 33 -16.46 10.72 6.29
C ARG A 33 -16.61 10.42 7.76
N MET A 34 -15.54 10.64 8.53
CA MET A 34 -15.51 10.26 9.94
C MET A 34 -16.48 11.11 10.79
N GLU A 35 -16.64 12.39 10.46
CA GLU A 35 -17.53 13.28 11.18
C GLU A 35 -19.01 12.85 11.10
N THR A 36 -19.47 12.45 9.93
CA THR A 36 -20.86 12.09 9.68
C THR A 36 -21.10 10.61 9.59
N ASN A 37 -20.04 9.80 9.51
CA ASN A 37 -20.11 8.36 9.27
C ASN A 37 -20.85 8.00 7.97
N ARG A 38 -20.78 8.89 6.99
CA ARG A 38 -21.45 8.71 5.68
C ARG A 38 -20.42 8.40 4.60
N ILE A 39 -20.82 7.57 3.64
CA ILE A 39 -20.03 7.25 2.48
C ILE A 39 -20.00 8.44 1.53
N ASP A 40 -18.80 8.82 1.11
CA ASP A 40 -18.61 9.76 0.00
C ASP A 40 -18.76 8.98 -1.30
N GLU A 41 -19.97 8.98 -1.85
CA GLU A 41 -20.31 8.18 -3.04
C GLU A 41 -19.49 8.60 -4.27
N ALA A 42 -19.32 9.90 -4.49
CA ALA A 42 -18.56 10.40 -5.65
C ALA A 42 -17.10 9.98 -5.61
N LYS A 43 -16.45 10.15 -4.46
CA LYS A 43 -15.05 9.75 -4.26
C LYS A 43 -14.89 8.25 -4.35
N SER A 44 -15.79 7.49 -3.74
CA SER A 44 -15.77 6.03 -3.75
C SER A 44 -15.90 5.48 -5.17
N THR A 45 -16.81 6.02 -5.95
CA THR A 45 -16.99 5.65 -7.36
C THR A 45 -15.75 5.99 -8.18
N LEU A 46 -15.19 7.17 -8.00
CA LEU A 46 -14.00 7.62 -8.74
C LEU A 46 -12.82 6.69 -8.52
N PHE A 47 -12.55 6.32 -7.28
CA PHE A 47 -11.43 5.43 -6.93
C PHE A 47 -11.72 3.99 -7.35
N THR A 48 -12.94 3.50 -7.16
CA THR A 48 -13.35 2.16 -7.61
C THR A 48 -13.18 2.01 -9.12
N ASP A 49 -13.67 2.98 -9.89
CA ASP A 49 -13.59 2.93 -11.36
C ASP A 49 -12.13 2.92 -11.84
N MET A 50 -11.26 3.71 -11.20
CA MET A 50 -9.83 3.71 -11.54
C MET A 50 -9.18 2.35 -11.24
N LEU A 51 -9.48 1.76 -10.10
CA LEU A 51 -8.97 0.43 -9.73
C LEU A 51 -9.43 -0.63 -10.73
N VAL A 52 -10.72 -0.64 -11.06
CA VAL A 52 -11.28 -1.57 -12.06
C VAL A 52 -10.62 -1.37 -13.43
N GLN A 53 -10.46 -0.12 -13.85
CA GLN A 53 -9.83 0.21 -15.13
C GLN A 53 -8.39 -0.32 -15.20
N LYS A 54 -7.68 -0.34 -14.07
CA LYS A 54 -6.30 -0.86 -13.99
C LYS A 54 -6.24 -2.38 -13.79
N GLY A 55 -7.38 -3.05 -13.74
CA GLY A 55 -7.45 -4.51 -13.64
C GLY A 55 -7.49 -5.06 -12.22
N PHE A 56 -7.80 -4.22 -11.23
CA PHE A 56 -7.89 -4.64 -9.84
C PHE A 56 -9.15 -5.47 -9.60
N ALA A 57 -8.98 -6.67 -9.01
CA ALA A 57 -10.07 -7.57 -8.63
C ALA A 57 -10.36 -7.43 -7.13
N PHE A 58 -11.58 -7.02 -6.79
CA PHE A 58 -12.03 -6.91 -5.40
C PHE A 58 -12.43 -8.26 -4.81
N PRO A 59 -12.30 -8.44 -3.48
CA PRO A 59 -11.74 -7.50 -2.51
C PRO A 59 -10.20 -7.50 -2.50
N ALA A 60 -9.62 -6.46 -1.92
CA ALA A 60 -8.18 -6.47 -1.63
C ALA A 60 -7.87 -7.55 -0.58
N SER A 61 -6.78 -8.30 -0.80
CA SER A 61 -6.32 -9.32 0.14
C SER A 61 -5.31 -8.79 1.16
N TYR A 62 -4.61 -7.71 0.83
CA TYR A 62 -3.58 -7.13 1.69
C TYR A 62 -3.31 -5.68 1.28
N ALA A 63 -3.00 -4.83 2.25
CA ALA A 63 -2.61 -3.45 2.00
C ALA A 63 -1.53 -3.02 2.99
N SER A 64 -0.50 -2.33 2.50
CA SER A 64 0.58 -1.76 3.29
C SER A 64 0.73 -0.29 2.98
N GLY A 65 0.66 0.56 4.00
CA GLY A 65 0.83 2.00 3.92
C GLY A 65 1.40 2.56 5.22
N ASN A 66 1.76 3.84 5.20
CA ASN A 66 2.31 4.53 6.36
C ASN A 66 1.65 5.93 6.53
N PRO A 67 0.36 5.98 6.91
CA PRO A 67 -0.37 7.24 7.00
C PRO A 67 -0.01 8.02 8.28
N THR A 68 1.16 8.66 8.27
CA THR A 68 1.62 9.53 9.35
C THR A 68 1.75 10.97 8.85
N THR A 69 1.63 11.94 9.76
CA THR A 69 1.66 13.36 9.41
C THR A 69 3.06 13.97 9.43
N ARG A 70 4.02 13.32 10.08
CA ARG A 70 5.40 13.84 10.25
C ARG A 70 6.27 13.50 9.04
N LYS A 71 5.84 13.91 7.86
CA LYS A 71 6.55 13.72 6.61
C LYS A 71 6.01 14.70 5.57
N ASP A 72 6.74 14.92 4.50
CA ASP A 72 6.37 15.87 3.47
C ASP A 72 5.68 15.22 2.25
N TYR A 73 5.69 13.90 2.17
CA TYR A 73 4.98 13.17 1.13
C TYR A 73 4.47 11.82 1.65
N ASP A 74 3.47 11.28 0.96
CA ASP A 74 2.89 9.97 1.24
C ASP A 74 2.84 9.13 -0.02
N GLU A 75 3.38 7.93 0.02
CA GLU A 75 3.35 7.00 -1.12
C GLU A 75 2.05 6.19 -1.22
N GLY A 76 1.12 6.43 -0.32
CA GLY A 76 -0.15 5.71 -0.29
C GLY A 76 0.02 4.27 0.15
N TYR A 77 -0.46 3.34 -0.67
CA TYR A 77 -0.50 1.93 -0.33
C TYR A 77 0.02 1.05 -1.45
N LEU A 78 0.74 0.01 -1.07
CA LEU A 78 0.91 -1.18 -1.89
C LEU A 78 -0.22 -2.15 -1.54
N VAL A 79 -0.98 -2.59 -2.53
CA VAL A 79 -2.19 -3.38 -2.33
C VAL A 79 -2.11 -4.65 -3.17
N LEU A 80 -2.47 -5.77 -2.56
CA LEU A 80 -2.71 -7.02 -3.28
C LEU A 80 -4.20 -7.18 -3.51
N ASP A 81 -4.60 -7.46 -4.74
CA ASP A 81 -6.00 -7.70 -5.08
C ASP A 81 -6.44 -9.13 -4.71
N ALA A 82 -7.67 -9.50 -5.06
CA ALA A 82 -8.21 -10.83 -4.77
C ALA A 82 -7.41 -11.98 -5.44
N ASN A 83 -6.68 -11.69 -6.51
CA ASN A 83 -5.85 -12.63 -7.23
C ASN A 83 -4.36 -12.49 -6.89
N HIS A 84 -4.03 -11.78 -5.81
CA HIS A 84 -2.66 -11.51 -5.36
C HIS A 84 -1.81 -10.74 -6.38
N LYS A 85 -2.44 -9.97 -7.25
CA LYS A 85 -1.76 -9.01 -8.11
C LYS A 85 -1.44 -7.75 -7.32
N LEU A 86 -0.30 -7.14 -7.64
CA LEU A 86 0.24 -6.02 -6.90
C LEU A 86 -0.10 -4.70 -7.58
N PHE A 87 -0.57 -3.73 -6.78
CA PHE A 87 -0.93 -2.39 -7.22
C PHE A 87 -0.37 -1.34 -6.27
N HIS A 88 -0.02 -0.18 -6.83
CA HIS A 88 0.29 1.02 -6.08
C HIS A 88 -0.90 1.97 -6.15
N LEU A 89 -1.46 2.32 -4.99
CA LEU A 89 -2.60 3.22 -4.84
C LEU A 89 -2.18 4.43 -4.03
N LYS A 90 -2.36 5.62 -4.58
CA LYS A 90 -2.19 6.87 -3.82
C LYS A 90 -3.17 7.93 -4.31
N CYS A 91 -3.29 9.00 -3.54
CA CYS A 91 -4.09 10.17 -3.89
C CYS A 91 -3.17 11.30 -4.33
N THR A 92 -3.38 11.81 -5.51
CA THR A 92 -2.59 12.93 -6.07
C THR A 92 -3.53 14.02 -6.55
N LYS A 93 -3.46 15.20 -5.92
CA LYS A 93 -4.34 16.34 -6.23
C LYS A 93 -5.82 15.97 -6.16
N GLY A 94 -6.20 15.21 -5.12
CA GLY A 94 -7.56 14.75 -4.90
C GLY A 94 -8.02 13.63 -5.83
N ARG A 95 -7.12 13.08 -6.67
CA ARG A 95 -7.47 12.06 -7.66
C ARG A 95 -6.77 10.74 -7.36
N PRO A 96 -7.38 9.61 -7.75
CA PRO A 96 -6.73 8.31 -7.61
C PRO A 96 -5.55 8.19 -8.59
N TYR A 97 -4.42 7.75 -8.05
CA TYR A 97 -3.31 7.24 -8.82
C TYR A 97 -3.25 5.73 -8.56
N VAL A 98 -3.38 4.95 -9.61
CA VAL A 98 -3.33 3.49 -9.52
C VAL A 98 -2.40 2.97 -10.61
N LYS A 99 -1.40 2.20 -10.21
CA LYS A 99 -0.47 1.56 -11.13
C LYS A 99 -0.39 0.06 -10.81
N ALA A 100 -0.66 -0.78 -11.79
CA ALA A 100 -0.39 -2.21 -11.69
C ALA A 100 1.13 -2.43 -11.74
N ILE A 101 1.65 -3.21 -10.79
CA ILE A 101 3.05 -3.58 -10.73
C ILE A 101 3.16 -5.02 -11.22
N ARG A 102 3.82 -5.20 -12.36
CA ARG A 102 3.95 -6.52 -12.96
C ARG A 102 4.89 -7.40 -12.15
N LEU A 103 4.38 -8.55 -11.71
CA LEU A 103 5.17 -9.55 -11.01
C LEU A 103 5.82 -10.51 -12.03
N PRO A 104 7.04 -11.00 -11.76
CA PRO A 104 7.63 -12.06 -12.56
C PRO A 104 6.75 -13.32 -12.54
N GLU A 105 6.79 -14.11 -13.60
CA GLU A 105 6.03 -15.35 -13.69
C GLU A 105 6.39 -16.30 -12.55
N GLY A 106 5.36 -16.89 -11.92
CA GLY A 106 5.52 -17.84 -10.82
C GLY A 106 5.80 -17.20 -9.47
N VAL A 107 5.90 -15.88 -9.39
CA VAL A 107 6.10 -15.15 -8.12
C VAL A 107 4.76 -14.88 -7.48
N LEU A 108 4.58 -15.42 -6.26
CA LEU A 108 3.38 -15.21 -5.46
C LEU A 108 3.77 -14.36 -4.23
N PRO A 109 3.28 -13.13 -4.12
CA PRO A 109 3.56 -12.28 -2.95
C PRO A 109 3.00 -12.90 -1.68
N GLU A 110 3.79 -12.88 -0.61
CA GLU A 110 3.37 -13.26 0.73
C GLU A 110 3.31 -12.03 1.63
N TYR A 111 4.36 -11.20 1.60
CA TYR A 111 4.42 -9.94 2.34
C TYR A 111 4.86 -8.82 1.41
N VAL A 112 4.24 -7.66 1.59
CA VAL A 112 4.56 -6.45 0.84
C VAL A 112 4.66 -5.30 1.82
N PHE A 113 5.71 -4.48 1.70
CA PHE A 113 5.97 -3.36 2.60
C PHE A 113 6.23 -2.10 1.80
N ILE A 114 5.46 -1.06 2.06
CA ILE A 114 5.72 0.26 1.50
C ILE A 114 6.87 0.94 2.25
N THR A 115 7.67 1.73 1.54
CA THR A 115 8.74 2.54 2.12
C THR A 115 8.65 3.96 1.61
N GLU A 116 9.23 4.89 2.37
CA GLU A 116 9.23 6.31 2.03
C GLU A 116 10.62 6.88 2.30
N PHE A 117 11.52 6.70 1.34
CA PHE A 117 12.87 7.24 1.42
C PHE A 117 12.99 8.56 0.66
N ARG A 118 13.86 9.45 1.12
CA ARG A 118 14.10 10.74 0.48
C ARG A 118 14.45 10.65 -1.00
N SER A 119 15.14 9.60 -1.41
CA SER A 119 15.54 9.41 -2.81
C SER A 119 14.33 9.13 -3.74
N HIS A 120 13.20 8.70 -3.20
CA HIS A 120 12.01 8.27 -3.96
C HIS A 120 12.29 7.15 -4.98
N ARG A 121 13.42 6.46 -4.88
CA ARG A 121 13.83 5.41 -5.84
C ARG A 121 13.21 4.05 -5.52
N THR A 122 13.02 3.78 -4.23
CA THR A 122 12.44 2.53 -3.74
C THR A 122 11.02 2.80 -3.27
N LEU A 123 10.08 2.03 -3.81
CA LEU A 123 8.67 2.11 -3.42
C LEU A 123 8.38 1.18 -2.25
N GLY A 124 9.03 0.03 -2.21
CA GLY A 124 8.82 -0.93 -1.13
C GLY A 124 9.60 -2.21 -1.31
N TYR A 125 9.25 -3.18 -0.49
CA TYR A 125 9.86 -4.51 -0.49
C TYR A 125 8.77 -5.58 -0.56
N MET A 126 9.14 -6.74 -1.07
CA MET A 126 8.26 -7.88 -1.17
C MET A 126 9.00 -9.16 -0.83
N VAL A 127 8.29 -10.07 -0.15
CA VAL A 127 8.74 -11.46 0.05
C VAL A 127 7.73 -12.36 -0.63
N ASP A 128 8.21 -13.30 -1.45
CA ASP A 128 7.34 -14.25 -2.12
C ASP A 128 7.12 -15.53 -1.28
N SER A 129 6.25 -16.41 -1.75
CA SER A 129 5.92 -17.67 -1.08
C SER A 129 7.09 -18.64 -0.96
N LYS A 130 8.18 -18.41 -1.70
CA LYS A 130 9.42 -19.19 -1.68
C LYS A 130 10.51 -18.51 -0.85
N HIS A 131 10.15 -17.47 -0.09
CA HIS A 131 11.06 -16.68 0.74
C HIS A 131 12.14 -15.92 -0.03
N HIS A 132 11.86 -15.57 -1.29
CA HIS A 132 12.72 -14.68 -2.04
C HIS A 132 12.37 -13.23 -1.69
N PHE A 133 13.40 -12.39 -1.59
CA PHE A 133 13.27 -10.97 -1.28
C PHE A 133 13.41 -10.13 -2.55
N TYR A 134 12.51 -9.17 -2.70
CA TYR A 134 12.50 -8.24 -3.85
C TYR A 134 12.47 -6.81 -3.37
N VAL A 135 13.21 -5.97 -4.09
CA VAL A 135 13.06 -4.51 -4.00
C VAL A 135 12.10 -4.08 -5.11
N ILE A 136 11.09 -3.32 -4.72
CA ILE A 136 10.14 -2.70 -5.66
C ILE A 136 10.62 -1.28 -5.90
N ASN A 137 11.03 -0.98 -7.12
CA ASN A 137 11.48 0.36 -7.49
C ASN A 137 10.28 1.26 -7.83
N SER A 138 10.48 2.56 -7.73
CA SER A 138 9.42 3.54 -7.99
C SER A 138 8.91 3.53 -9.43
N ASP A 139 9.71 3.03 -10.38
CA ASP A 139 9.28 2.82 -11.77
C ASP A 139 8.43 1.56 -11.96
N GLY A 140 8.20 0.78 -10.89
CA GLY A 140 7.46 -0.47 -10.92
C GLY A 140 8.28 -1.71 -11.24
N SER A 141 9.60 -1.57 -11.48
CA SER A 141 10.47 -2.72 -11.67
C SER A 141 10.76 -3.42 -10.35
N LEU A 142 10.92 -4.75 -10.40
CA LEU A 142 11.30 -5.56 -9.25
C LEU A 142 12.69 -6.11 -9.45
N VAL A 143 13.52 -6.02 -8.41
CA VAL A 143 14.85 -6.62 -8.39
C VAL A 143 14.91 -7.65 -7.27
N LYS A 144 15.15 -8.91 -7.65
CA LYS A 144 15.38 -9.96 -6.67
C LYS A 144 16.74 -9.69 -6.01
N SER A 145 16.73 -9.60 -4.68
CA SER A 145 17.89 -9.24 -3.90
C SER A 145 18.20 -10.31 -2.87
N ALA A 146 19.49 -10.58 -2.66
CA ALA A 146 19.94 -11.34 -1.51
C ALA A 146 20.30 -10.34 -0.41
N LEU A 147 19.63 -10.41 0.73
CA LEU A 147 20.05 -9.69 1.91
C LEU A 147 21.29 -10.41 2.50
N PRO A 148 22.43 -9.71 2.67
CA PRO A 148 23.61 -10.33 3.27
C PRO A 148 23.28 -10.93 4.63
N GLY A 149 23.56 -12.22 4.80
CA GLY A 149 23.26 -12.93 6.04
C GLY A 149 21.79 -13.28 6.25
N PHE A 150 20.93 -13.03 5.28
CA PHE A 150 19.51 -13.40 5.38
C PHE A 150 19.34 -14.90 5.22
N ASP A 151 18.83 -15.53 6.26
CA ASP A 151 18.39 -16.94 6.23
C ASP A 151 16.85 -16.94 6.35
N PRO A 152 16.12 -17.31 5.28
CA PRO A 152 14.65 -17.31 5.31
C PRO A 152 14.06 -18.09 6.48
N ALA A 153 14.72 -19.15 6.93
CA ALA A 153 14.26 -19.98 8.04
C ALA A 153 14.47 -19.32 9.42
N LYS A 154 15.52 -18.50 9.57
CA LYS A 154 15.92 -17.94 10.86
C LYS A 154 15.66 -16.44 10.98
N ASP A 155 15.87 -15.70 9.90
CA ASP A 155 15.95 -14.24 9.94
C ASP A 155 14.67 -13.56 9.46
N GLU A 156 13.73 -14.30 8.89
CA GLU A 156 12.46 -13.78 8.41
C GLU A 156 11.74 -12.95 9.48
N LEU A 157 11.61 -13.48 10.70
CA LEU A 157 10.96 -12.80 11.81
C LEU A 157 11.72 -11.55 12.28
N THR A 158 13.05 -11.57 12.22
CA THR A 158 13.88 -10.48 12.72
C THR A 158 13.94 -9.33 11.72
N ILE A 159 14.17 -9.62 10.44
CA ILE A 159 14.31 -8.59 9.41
C ILE A 159 12.97 -7.95 9.10
N PHE A 160 11.91 -8.74 9.01
CA PHE A 160 10.57 -8.23 8.75
C PHE A 160 9.85 -7.73 9.99
N GLY A 161 10.33 -8.05 11.17
CA GLY A 161 9.73 -7.56 12.41
C GLY A 161 9.64 -6.05 12.46
N ASN A 162 10.70 -5.35 12.07
CA ASN A 162 10.73 -3.89 12.03
C ASN A 162 9.84 -3.31 10.92
N MET A 163 9.78 -3.96 9.76
CA MET A 163 8.90 -3.56 8.65
C MET A 163 7.45 -3.88 8.98
N PHE A 164 7.21 -5.01 9.60
CA PHE A 164 5.89 -5.45 10.04
C PHE A 164 5.27 -4.50 11.05
N ASP A 165 6.08 -3.87 11.90
CA ASP A 165 5.61 -2.93 12.90
C ASP A 165 4.75 -1.81 12.30
N TRP A 166 5.09 -1.31 11.13
CA TRP A 166 4.29 -0.30 10.44
C TRP A 166 2.93 -0.85 10.03
N THR A 167 2.89 -2.04 9.42
CA THR A 167 1.65 -2.65 8.94
C THR A 167 0.77 -3.14 10.08
N VAL A 168 1.36 -3.73 11.11
CA VAL A 168 0.65 -4.23 12.29
C VAL A 168 0.06 -3.09 13.12
N LYS A 169 0.79 -1.99 13.29
CA LYS A 169 0.27 -0.81 14.00
C LYS A 169 -0.97 -0.23 13.33
N LEU A 170 -1.00 -0.20 12.00
CA LEU A 170 -2.16 0.22 11.24
C LEU A 170 -3.38 -0.69 11.46
N SER A 171 -3.16 -1.96 11.73
CA SER A 171 -4.23 -2.94 11.99
C SER A 171 -4.71 -2.92 13.44
N THR A 172 -3.80 -2.76 14.42
CA THR A 172 -4.13 -2.79 15.85
C THR A 172 -4.79 -1.51 16.33
N ASP A 173 -4.44 -0.35 15.80
CA ASP A 173 -5.08 0.92 16.13
C ASP A 173 -6.55 0.98 15.72
N LYS A 174 -7.05 -0.07 15.08
CA LYS A 174 -8.41 -0.19 14.54
C LYS A 174 -9.20 -1.36 15.11
N GLY A 175 -8.54 -2.16 15.92
CA GLY A 175 -9.13 -3.39 16.49
C GLY A 175 -10.19 -3.11 17.52
#